data_d8db6141ba51063ac101e0ba460fecc4
#
_entry.id   d8db6141ba51063ac101e0ba460fecc4
#
_cell.length_a   1.000
_cell.length_b   1.000
_cell.length_c   1.000
_cell.angle_alpha   90.00
_cell.angle_beta   90.00
_cell.angle_gamma   90.00
#
_symmetry.space_group_name_H-M   'P 1'
#
loop_
_entity.id
_entity.type
_entity.pdbx_description
1 polymer ?
#
loop_
_entity_poly.entity_id
_entity_poly.type
_entity_poly.pdbx_seq_one_letter_code
_entity_poly.pdbx_strand_id
1 'polypeptide(L)'
;MRRPQIYITKIALFISAIFLFHYQIFAQNNTLELLPGAEKFEFNEITGTHRLIGSVNFIYQGNTMYCDSAHYKEKSQEVRAYGNVHVTKHDLNLFCDSLYYQGFTKKALLWGNVRVRDQEYKITTDTLEYDANKSVAIYRYGGKVESILNGEVLTSKVGYMYSKSKDMFFSHGVNYRSSELRMVTDTLRYNYKQKTAYFFGPTNINQLENNKTKGARIYCEKGWYNTDNKEATLQNNATIFKDNQLMKGDYLYSNSQKGISIGKGNVIFKDTSENLEFRGDYAYSSDLKRLSYLTGKALVLKIDGKDTLFIHADTLFSLKDSLGKSTKMKGYNNVKIFRNELQAKCDSLVYDKIIGKMELYIDPIVWVKTKTELKGDFVEIYFVSDTIIDKANVIGNSTVLFELDSGKYYNQIGGKDILAFFKGNDIYRTDVKGNARTISFPENTEKNDSTIIIKRLGMNRIYSSDLRVYLDSNEIQGITYIDKPDGVFYPMEKLNKEEQFIKEFKWMAALRPKTWKEILE
;
A
#
# COMPACT_ATOMS: atom_id res chain seq x y z
N MET A 1 9.65 -9.21 -9.16
CA MET A 1 8.81 -9.70 -8.05
C MET A 1 7.56 -10.37 -8.61
N ARG A 2 7.38 -11.67 -8.42
CA ARG A 2 6.12 -12.34 -8.81
C ARG A 2 5.08 -12.00 -7.75
N ARG A 3 3.98 -11.37 -8.16
CA ARG A 3 2.88 -10.93 -7.30
C ARG A 3 2.06 -12.11 -6.80
N PRO A 4 1.45 -12.05 -5.60
CA PRO A 4 0.54 -13.08 -5.13
C PRO A 4 -0.73 -13.08 -6.00
N GLN A 5 -1.03 -14.19 -6.61
CA GLN A 5 -2.34 -14.44 -7.18
C GLN A 5 -3.28 -14.82 -6.04
N ILE A 6 -4.34 -14.04 -5.84
CA ILE A 6 -5.42 -14.38 -4.91
C ILE A 6 -6.38 -15.27 -5.70
N TYR A 7 -6.45 -16.55 -5.36
CA TYR A 7 -7.37 -17.50 -5.97
C TYR A 7 -8.64 -17.62 -5.11
N ILE A 8 -9.68 -16.84 -5.40
CA ILE A 8 -11.04 -17.02 -4.88
C ILE A 8 -11.90 -17.53 -6.06
N THR A 9 -11.44 -18.56 -6.78
CA THR A 9 -11.94 -18.77 -8.13
C THR A 9 -13.03 -19.81 -8.32
N LYS A 10 -13.45 -20.58 -7.29
CA LYS A 10 -14.28 -21.75 -7.59
C LYS A 10 -15.55 -21.96 -6.76
N ILE A 11 -15.85 -21.16 -5.75
CA ILE A 11 -17.09 -21.29 -4.96
C ILE A 11 -18.35 -20.95 -5.77
N ALA A 12 -18.19 -20.36 -6.94
CA ALA A 12 -19.25 -19.70 -7.70
C ALA A 12 -20.11 -20.58 -8.60
N LEU A 13 -19.63 -21.73 -9.03
CA LEU A 13 -20.34 -22.57 -10.01
C LEU A 13 -21.47 -23.42 -9.40
N PHE A 14 -21.50 -23.55 -8.10
CA PHE A 14 -22.29 -24.52 -7.37
C PHE A 14 -23.78 -24.18 -7.24
N ILE A 15 -24.12 -22.93 -7.00
CA ILE A 15 -25.49 -22.56 -6.62
C ILE A 15 -26.43 -22.43 -7.83
N SER A 16 -25.88 -22.43 -9.04
CA SER A 16 -26.70 -22.43 -10.25
C SER A 16 -27.48 -23.74 -10.45
N ALA A 17 -26.94 -24.88 -9.99
CA ALA A 17 -27.60 -26.17 -10.11
C ALA A 17 -28.79 -26.33 -9.17
N ILE A 18 -28.73 -25.71 -7.97
CA ILE A 18 -29.83 -25.78 -6.99
C ILE A 18 -31.09 -25.05 -7.49
N PHE A 19 -30.95 -24.09 -8.41
CA PHE A 19 -32.00 -23.10 -8.69
C PHE A 19 -32.41 -22.95 -10.14
N LEU A 20 -32.06 -23.87 -11.05
CA LEU A 20 -32.61 -23.92 -12.40
C LEU A 20 -34.07 -24.43 -12.40
N PHE A 21 -34.91 -23.73 -11.65
CA PHE A 21 -36.33 -23.86 -11.71
C PHE A 21 -36.96 -22.81 -12.65
N HIS A 22 -36.52 -22.66 -13.89
CA HIS A 22 -37.38 -21.87 -14.79
C HIS A 22 -37.00 -21.99 -16.28
N TYR A 23 -38.07 -22.09 -17.02
CA TYR A 23 -38.30 -22.11 -18.48
C TYR A 23 -38.21 -23.48 -19.17
N GLN A 24 -39.18 -24.31 -18.83
CA GLN A 24 -39.93 -24.99 -19.90
C GLN A 24 -41.41 -24.79 -19.59
N ILE A 25 -42.11 -24.07 -20.48
CA ILE A 25 -43.59 -24.05 -20.57
C ILE A 25 -43.99 -25.37 -21.20
N PHE A 26 -43.92 -26.44 -20.41
CA PHE A 26 -44.79 -27.59 -20.58
C PHE A 26 -45.78 -27.55 -19.43
N ALA A 27 -47.03 -27.86 -19.66
CA ALA A 27 -48.00 -28.10 -18.62
C ALA A 27 -47.43 -29.17 -17.67
N GLN A 28 -46.72 -28.74 -16.65
CA GLN A 28 -46.21 -29.65 -15.62
C GLN A 28 -47.43 -30.11 -14.84
N ASN A 29 -47.71 -31.39 -14.95
CA ASN A 29 -48.69 -32.03 -14.09
C ASN A 29 -48.24 -31.75 -12.63
N ASN A 30 -49.01 -30.93 -11.91
CA ASN A 30 -48.86 -30.69 -10.48
C ASN A 30 -49.31 -31.90 -9.66
N THR A 31 -49.23 -33.07 -10.21
CA THR A 31 -49.62 -34.33 -9.55
C THR A 31 -48.42 -34.89 -8.79
N LEU A 32 -48.68 -35.25 -7.52
CA LEU A 32 -47.76 -36.03 -6.71
C LEU A 32 -47.96 -37.50 -7.12
N GLU A 33 -46.92 -38.09 -7.70
CA GLU A 33 -46.89 -39.49 -8.10
C GLU A 33 -46.26 -40.31 -6.98
N LEU A 34 -47.05 -41.20 -6.35
CA LEU A 34 -46.56 -42.14 -5.34
C LEU A 34 -45.91 -43.34 -6.02
N LEU A 35 -44.63 -43.58 -5.71
CA LEU A 35 -43.92 -44.76 -6.14
C LEU A 35 -44.12 -45.92 -5.17
N PRO A 36 -43.94 -47.18 -5.59
CA PRO A 36 -44.01 -48.35 -4.68
C PRO A 36 -43.01 -48.20 -3.51
N GLY A 37 -43.40 -48.57 -2.30
CA GLY A 37 -42.54 -48.53 -1.11
C GLY A 37 -43.25 -48.21 0.19
N ALA A 38 -44.31 -47.41 0.17
CA ALA A 38 -45.08 -47.12 1.39
C ALA A 38 -45.77 -48.36 1.94
N GLU A 39 -45.56 -48.65 3.21
CA GLU A 39 -46.12 -49.79 3.90
C GLU A 39 -47.57 -49.56 4.34
N LYS A 40 -47.91 -48.28 4.63
CA LYS A 40 -49.25 -47.91 5.08
C LYS A 40 -49.68 -46.58 4.47
N PHE A 41 -50.91 -46.53 3.97
CA PHE A 41 -51.58 -45.32 3.48
C PHE A 41 -52.86 -45.13 4.28
N GLU A 42 -53.00 -43.94 4.88
CA GLU A 42 -54.20 -43.53 5.62
C GLU A 42 -54.73 -42.23 5.02
N PHE A 43 -56.04 -42.14 4.90
CA PHE A 43 -56.72 -40.91 4.49
C PHE A 43 -57.68 -40.46 5.59
N ASN A 44 -57.52 -39.23 6.03
CA ASN A 44 -58.43 -38.61 6.99
C ASN A 44 -59.34 -37.63 6.23
N GLU A 45 -60.60 -37.99 6.09
CA GLU A 45 -61.61 -37.24 5.32
C GLU A 45 -61.88 -35.86 5.96
N ILE A 46 -61.89 -35.76 7.29
CA ILE A 46 -62.17 -34.53 8.03
C ILE A 46 -61.11 -33.48 7.74
N THR A 47 -59.81 -33.85 7.75
CA THR A 47 -58.70 -32.95 7.55
C THR A 47 -58.20 -32.89 6.12
N GLY A 48 -58.67 -33.78 5.23
CA GLY A 48 -58.20 -33.95 3.86
C GLY A 48 -56.69 -34.32 3.81
N THR A 49 -56.21 -35.05 4.83
CA THR A 49 -54.78 -35.36 4.93
C THR A 49 -54.54 -36.81 4.51
N HIS A 50 -53.66 -37.00 3.57
CA HIS A 50 -53.08 -38.30 3.20
C HIS A 50 -51.82 -38.49 4.04
N ARG A 51 -51.76 -39.63 4.77
CA ARG A 51 -50.61 -40.02 5.57
C ARG A 51 -50.01 -41.28 4.99
N LEU A 52 -48.71 -41.20 4.69
CA LEU A 52 -47.89 -42.29 4.17
C LEU A 52 -46.88 -42.69 5.22
N ILE A 53 -46.68 -43.99 5.44
CA ILE A 53 -45.81 -44.53 6.49
C ILE A 53 -45.00 -45.67 5.90
N GLY A 54 -43.71 -45.70 6.25
CA GLY A 54 -42.74 -46.73 5.87
C GLY A 54 -42.24 -46.56 4.44
N SER A 55 -40.95 -46.34 4.28
CA SER A 55 -40.24 -46.27 2.96
C SER A 55 -40.95 -45.45 1.88
N VAL A 56 -41.48 -44.28 2.27
CA VAL A 56 -42.25 -43.40 1.38
C VAL A 56 -41.39 -42.85 0.24
N ASN A 57 -41.83 -43.08 -0.98
CA ASN A 57 -41.09 -42.61 -2.16
C ASN A 57 -42.08 -42.00 -3.17
N PHE A 58 -41.80 -40.76 -3.62
CA PHE A 58 -42.68 -40.09 -4.57
C PHE A 58 -41.93 -39.11 -5.49
N ILE A 59 -42.57 -38.82 -6.65
CA ILE A 59 -42.08 -37.84 -7.59
C ILE A 59 -43.03 -36.63 -7.55
N TYR A 60 -42.45 -35.44 -7.45
CA TYR A 60 -43.18 -34.19 -7.55
C TYR A 60 -42.38 -33.18 -8.38
N GLN A 61 -42.96 -32.71 -9.45
CA GLN A 61 -42.34 -31.76 -10.40
C GLN A 61 -40.93 -32.19 -10.84
N GLY A 62 -40.71 -33.45 -11.12
CA GLY A 62 -39.44 -34.01 -11.57
C GLY A 62 -38.35 -34.16 -10.49
N ASN A 63 -38.72 -33.98 -9.22
CA ASN A 63 -37.87 -34.31 -8.07
C ASN A 63 -38.34 -35.63 -7.46
N THR A 64 -37.41 -36.51 -7.13
CA THR A 64 -37.70 -37.72 -6.34
C THR A 64 -37.47 -37.40 -4.87
N MET A 65 -38.43 -37.78 -4.02
CA MET A 65 -38.27 -37.63 -2.58
C MET A 65 -38.51 -38.98 -1.89
N TYR A 66 -37.58 -39.30 -0.99
CA TYR A 66 -37.68 -40.42 -0.07
C TYR A 66 -37.77 -39.91 1.36
N CYS A 67 -38.58 -40.60 2.23
CA CYS A 67 -38.64 -40.32 3.64
C CYS A 67 -39.29 -41.53 4.39
N ASP A 68 -39.18 -41.53 5.72
CA ASP A 68 -39.83 -42.60 6.52
C ASP A 68 -41.35 -42.42 6.64
N SER A 69 -41.83 -41.16 6.65
CA SER A 69 -43.25 -40.87 6.60
C SER A 69 -43.54 -39.51 5.98
N ALA A 70 -44.68 -39.35 5.35
CA ALA A 70 -45.13 -38.10 4.74
C ALA A 70 -46.62 -37.83 5.03
N HIS A 71 -46.93 -36.55 5.20
CA HIS A 71 -48.29 -36.04 5.21
C HIS A 71 -48.48 -35.14 3.99
N TYR A 72 -49.51 -35.36 3.22
CA TYR A 72 -49.90 -34.54 2.10
C TYR A 72 -51.33 -34.05 2.26
N LYS A 73 -51.53 -32.73 2.08
CA LYS A 73 -52.86 -32.09 2.04
C LYS A 73 -53.10 -31.52 0.67
N GLU A 74 -53.99 -32.13 -0.08
CA GLU A 74 -54.26 -31.75 -1.46
C GLU A 74 -54.82 -30.31 -1.59
N LYS A 75 -55.83 -29.94 -0.79
CA LYS A 75 -56.47 -28.61 -0.82
C LYS A 75 -55.53 -27.47 -0.53
N SER A 76 -54.56 -27.62 0.38
CA SER A 76 -53.56 -26.59 0.71
C SER A 76 -52.23 -26.80 0.00
N GLN A 77 -52.05 -27.88 -0.77
CA GLN A 77 -50.81 -28.27 -1.44
C GLN A 77 -49.64 -28.33 -0.46
N GLU A 78 -49.88 -28.83 0.74
CA GLU A 78 -48.84 -28.96 1.76
C GLU A 78 -48.26 -30.38 1.75
N VAL A 79 -46.92 -30.47 1.80
CA VAL A 79 -46.18 -31.69 2.01
C VAL A 79 -45.34 -31.55 3.28
N ARG A 80 -45.44 -32.51 4.16
CA ARG A 80 -44.56 -32.65 5.33
C ARG A 80 -43.94 -34.04 5.29
N ALA A 81 -42.62 -34.10 5.23
CA ALA A 81 -41.85 -35.33 5.24
C ALA A 81 -41.03 -35.42 6.52
N TYR A 82 -40.96 -36.62 7.07
CA TYR A 82 -40.29 -36.89 8.35
C TYR A 82 -39.43 -38.15 8.24
N GLY A 83 -38.28 -38.11 8.91
CA GLY A 83 -37.31 -39.17 9.01
C GLY A 83 -36.57 -39.43 7.70
N ASN A 84 -35.24 -39.39 7.76
CA ASN A 84 -34.35 -39.69 6.64
C ASN A 84 -34.74 -39.07 5.31
N VAL A 85 -35.25 -37.83 5.35
CA VAL A 85 -35.72 -37.14 4.13
C VAL A 85 -34.55 -36.96 3.14
N HIS A 86 -34.73 -37.49 1.93
CA HIS A 86 -33.77 -37.38 0.83
C HIS A 86 -34.50 -36.91 -0.42
N VAL A 87 -34.12 -35.76 -0.93
CA VAL A 87 -34.65 -35.20 -2.19
C VAL A 87 -33.54 -35.17 -3.24
N THR A 88 -33.83 -35.71 -4.42
CA THR A 88 -32.90 -35.71 -5.53
C THR A 88 -33.45 -34.98 -6.73
N LYS A 89 -32.60 -34.21 -7.40
CA LYS A 89 -32.86 -33.60 -8.68
C LYS A 89 -31.59 -33.49 -9.49
N HIS A 90 -31.48 -34.26 -10.57
CA HIS A 90 -30.23 -34.37 -11.36
C HIS A 90 -29.07 -34.74 -10.43
N ASP A 91 -28.03 -33.91 -10.37
CA ASP A 91 -26.84 -34.14 -9.52
C ASP A 91 -26.98 -33.58 -8.09
N LEU A 92 -28.10 -32.90 -7.81
CA LEU A 92 -28.36 -32.33 -6.48
C LEU A 92 -28.97 -33.36 -5.55
N ASN A 93 -28.36 -33.51 -4.38
CA ASN A 93 -28.84 -34.32 -3.29
C ASN A 93 -29.05 -33.46 -2.06
N LEU A 94 -30.25 -33.55 -1.46
CA LEU A 94 -30.63 -32.83 -0.27
C LEU A 94 -31.06 -33.84 0.78
N PHE A 95 -30.50 -33.74 1.99
CA PHE A 95 -30.80 -34.59 3.14
C PHE A 95 -31.22 -33.70 4.30
N CYS A 96 -32.24 -34.14 5.08
CA CYS A 96 -32.63 -33.51 6.32
C CYS A 96 -33.46 -34.48 7.15
N ASP A 97 -33.69 -34.15 8.44
CA ASP A 97 -34.56 -34.98 9.29
C ASP A 97 -36.02 -34.70 8.99
N SER A 98 -36.38 -33.47 8.62
CA SER A 98 -37.75 -33.10 8.29
C SER A 98 -37.80 -31.98 7.24
N LEU A 99 -38.88 -32.01 6.41
CA LEU A 99 -39.15 -31.04 5.37
C LEU A 99 -40.64 -30.64 5.42
N TYR A 100 -40.89 -29.34 5.32
CA TYR A 100 -42.21 -28.76 5.07
C TYR A 100 -42.19 -28.00 3.77
N TYR A 101 -43.11 -28.27 2.87
CA TYR A 101 -43.30 -27.54 1.63
C TYR A 101 -44.76 -27.08 1.51
N GLN A 102 -44.91 -25.80 1.14
CA GLN A 102 -46.25 -25.18 0.92
C GLN A 102 -46.36 -24.73 -0.57
N GLY A 103 -47.19 -25.43 -1.33
CA GLY A 103 -47.29 -25.27 -2.79
C GLY A 103 -47.80 -23.91 -3.24
N PHE A 104 -48.80 -23.30 -2.60
CA PHE A 104 -49.32 -21.98 -2.99
C PHE A 104 -48.28 -20.87 -2.80
N THR A 105 -47.55 -20.90 -1.68
CA THR A 105 -46.51 -19.91 -1.41
C THR A 105 -45.16 -20.26 -2.06
N LYS A 106 -45.02 -21.51 -2.51
CA LYS A 106 -43.80 -22.09 -3.08
C LYS A 106 -42.61 -21.95 -2.13
N LYS A 107 -42.85 -22.14 -0.83
CA LYS A 107 -41.82 -22.08 0.21
C LYS A 107 -41.58 -23.46 0.81
N ALA A 108 -40.31 -23.73 1.09
CA ALA A 108 -39.89 -24.91 1.83
C ALA A 108 -39.11 -24.51 3.07
N LEU A 109 -39.27 -25.30 4.13
CA LEU A 109 -38.50 -25.26 5.37
C LEU A 109 -37.95 -26.65 5.62
N LEU A 110 -36.65 -26.74 5.80
CA LEU A 110 -35.91 -27.94 6.08
C LEU A 110 -35.25 -27.79 7.45
N TRP A 111 -35.28 -28.82 8.26
CA TRP A 111 -34.62 -28.76 9.56
C TRP A 111 -34.12 -30.14 10.02
N GLY A 112 -33.14 -30.11 10.93
CA GLY A 112 -32.39 -31.22 11.42
C GLY A 112 -31.37 -31.75 10.39
N ASN A 113 -30.10 -31.61 10.71
CA ASN A 113 -28.99 -32.17 9.94
C ASN A 113 -29.06 -31.87 8.43
N VAL A 114 -29.49 -30.67 8.05
CA VAL A 114 -29.65 -30.30 6.63
C VAL A 114 -28.32 -30.34 5.91
N ARG A 115 -28.25 -31.13 4.85
CA ARG A 115 -27.09 -31.27 3.96
C ARG A 115 -27.55 -31.16 2.52
N VAL A 116 -27.00 -30.20 1.79
CA VAL A 116 -27.22 -30.05 0.36
C VAL A 116 -25.89 -30.28 -0.33
N ARG A 117 -25.87 -31.18 -1.31
CA ARG A 117 -24.63 -31.56 -1.98
C ARG A 117 -24.85 -31.75 -3.47
N ASP A 118 -23.89 -31.32 -4.27
CA ASP A 118 -23.74 -31.72 -5.67
C ASP A 118 -22.31 -32.30 -5.91
N GLN A 119 -21.83 -32.26 -7.16
CA GLN A 119 -20.50 -32.78 -7.52
C GLN A 119 -19.35 -31.91 -7.01
N GLU A 120 -19.57 -30.62 -6.76
CA GLU A 120 -18.52 -29.65 -6.45
C GLU A 120 -18.54 -29.18 -4.98
N TYR A 121 -19.74 -29.10 -4.37
CA TYR A 121 -19.91 -28.46 -3.06
C TYR A 121 -20.87 -29.18 -2.14
N LYS A 122 -20.73 -28.85 -0.87
CA LYS A 122 -21.60 -29.30 0.20
C LYS A 122 -21.96 -28.12 1.10
N ILE A 123 -23.26 -27.93 1.36
CA ILE A 123 -23.77 -27.01 2.37
C ILE A 123 -24.26 -27.80 3.56
N THR A 124 -23.90 -27.39 4.76
CA THR A 124 -24.37 -27.99 6.01
C THR A 124 -24.91 -26.89 6.90
N THR A 125 -26.13 -27.09 7.43
CA THR A 125 -26.79 -26.20 8.38
C THR A 125 -27.83 -26.99 9.18
N ASP A 126 -28.30 -26.41 10.28
CA ASP A 126 -29.41 -27.04 11.03
C ASP A 126 -30.77 -26.77 10.38
N THR A 127 -30.94 -25.56 9.81
CA THR A 127 -32.20 -25.13 9.21
C THR A 127 -31.95 -24.38 7.91
N LEU A 128 -32.73 -24.72 6.85
CA LEU A 128 -32.69 -24.08 5.55
C LEU A 128 -34.10 -23.66 5.09
N GLU A 129 -34.30 -22.40 4.82
CA GLU A 129 -35.51 -21.85 4.20
C GLU A 129 -35.28 -21.72 2.69
N TYR A 130 -36.28 -22.06 1.90
CA TYR A 130 -36.26 -21.83 0.45
C TYR A 130 -37.53 -21.12 -0.01
N ASP A 131 -37.38 -20.03 -0.77
CA ASP A 131 -38.48 -19.30 -1.42
C ASP A 131 -38.28 -19.38 -2.94
N ALA A 132 -39.10 -20.21 -3.61
CA ALA A 132 -39.01 -20.42 -5.05
C ALA A 132 -39.41 -19.18 -5.87
N ASN A 133 -40.35 -18.35 -5.37
CA ASN A 133 -40.74 -17.12 -6.06
C ASN A 133 -39.58 -16.12 -6.13
N LYS A 134 -38.84 -16.00 -5.04
CA LYS A 134 -37.64 -15.16 -4.93
C LYS A 134 -36.38 -15.86 -5.43
N SER A 135 -36.45 -17.17 -5.62
CA SER A 135 -35.31 -18.03 -5.98
C SER A 135 -34.14 -17.84 -5.02
N VAL A 136 -34.44 -17.88 -3.70
CA VAL A 136 -33.45 -17.69 -2.63
C VAL A 136 -33.50 -18.83 -1.62
N ALA A 137 -32.31 -19.32 -1.23
CA ALA A 137 -32.12 -20.18 -0.08
C ALA A 137 -31.48 -19.40 1.07
N ILE A 138 -31.93 -19.65 2.30
CA ILE A 138 -31.53 -18.86 3.47
C ILE A 138 -31.27 -19.80 4.63
N TYR A 139 -30.11 -19.64 5.28
CA TYR A 139 -29.88 -20.17 6.63
C TYR A 139 -29.59 -19.02 7.61
N ARG A 140 -30.04 -19.15 8.88
CA ARG A 140 -29.99 -18.05 9.87
C ARG A 140 -29.26 -18.41 11.17
N TYR A 141 -29.00 -19.69 11.41
CA TYR A 141 -28.51 -20.19 12.70
C TYR A 141 -27.13 -20.84 12.58
N GLY A 142 -26.38 -20.47 11.56
CA GLY A 142 -25.08 -21.05 11.25
C GLY A 142 -25.14 -21.96 10.04
N GLY A 143 -24.15 -21.81 9.17
CA GLY A 143 -24.00 -22.66 8.00
C GLY A 143 -22.53 -22.77 7.58
N LYS A 144 -22.24 -23.88 6.92
CA LYS A 144 -20.93 -24.20 6.37
C LYS A 144 -21.09 -24.58 4.90
N VAL A 145 -20.28 -23.93 4.06
CA VAL A 145 -20.14 -24.24 2.63
C VAL A 145 -18.75 -24.81 2.40
N GLU A 146 -18.66 -26.01 1.85
CA GLU A 146 -17.39 -26.72 1.60
C GLU A 146 -17.28 -27.04 0.11
N SER A 147 -16.12 -26.73 -0.50
CA SER A 147 -15.77 -27.24 -1.82
C SER A 147 -15.24 -28.67 -1.70
N ILE A 148 -15.84 -29.60 -2.44
CA ILE A 148 -15.42 -31.00 -2.46
C ILE A 148 -14.13 -31.14 -3.28
N LEU A 149 -13.92 -30.28 -4.28
CA LEU A 149 -12.81 -30.37 -5.22
C LEU A 149 -11.49 -29.87 -4.65
N ASN A 150 -11.50 -28.80 -3.87
CA ASN A 150 -10.29 -28.10 -3.41
C ASN A 150 -10.23 -27.85 -1.90
N GLY A 151 -11.22 -28.33 -1.14
CA GLY A 151 -11.24 -28.23 0.32
C GLY A 151 -11.42 -26.82 0.89
N GLU A 152 -11.91 -25.88 0.10
CA GLU A 152 -12.25 -24.53 0.58
C GLU A 152 -13.47 -24.60 1.51
N VAL A 153 -13.45 -23.82 2.57
CA VAL A 153 -14.50 -23.78 3.57
C VAL A 153 -14.88 -22.35 3.87
N LEU A 154 -16.19 -22.08 3.81
CA LEU A 154 -16.79 -20.82 4.27
C LEU A 154 -17.79 -21.13 5.39
N THR A 155 -17.72 -20.39 6.49
CA THR A 155 -18.70 -20.45 7.58
C THR A 155 -19.24 -19.05 7.88
N SER A 156 -20.51 -18.94 8.23
CA SER A 156 -21.15 -17.71 8.68
C SER A 156 -22.38 -18.01 9.52
N LYS A 157 -22.88 -17.05 10.29
CA LYS A 157 -24.13 -17.22 11.03
C LYS A 157 -25.34 -17.18 10.10
N VAL A 158 -25.32 -16.28 9.11
CA VAL A 158 -26.42 -16.07 8.16
C VAL A 158 -25.89 -16.15 6.73
N GLY A 159 -26.62 -16.83 5.86
CA GLY A 159 -26.35 -16.89 4.43
C GLY A 159 -27.60 -16.76 3.58
N TYR A 160 -27.54 -15.96 2.51
CA TYR A 160 -28.55 -15.81 1.48
C TYR A 160 -27.95 -16.15 0.14
N MET A 161 -28.62 -16.97 -0.65
CA MET A 161 -28.13 -17.43 -1.94
C MET A 161 -29.18 -17.23 -3.00
N TYR A 162 -29.01 -16.19 -3.84
CA TYR A 162 -29.92 -15.80 -4.90
C TYR A 162 -29.51 -16.40 -6.23
N SER A 163 -30.28 -17.37 -6.74
CA SER A 163 -29.93 -18.04 -8.00
C SER A 163 -30.13 -17.17 -9.25
N LYS A 164 -31.12 -16.26 -9.25
CA LYS A 164 -31.41 -15.37 -10.39
C LYS A 164 -30.36 -14.28 -10.55
N SER A 165 -30.04 -13.52 -9.51
CA SER A 165 -29.04 -12.45 -9.55
C SER A 165 -27.61 -12.96 -9.51
N LYS A 166 -27.41 -14.24 -9.18
CA LYS A 166 -26.12 -14.88 -9.00
C LYS A 166 -25.31 -14.29 -7.81
N ASP A 167 -26.02 -13.69 -6.85
CA ASP A 167 -25.44 -13.12 -5.63
C ASP A 167 -25.58 -14.07 -4.44
N MET A 168 -24.54 -14.09 -3.63
CA MET A 168 -24.51 -14.71 -2.32
C MET A 168 -24.11 -13.68 -1.27
N PHE A 169 -24.81 -13.69 -0.15
CA PHE A 169 -24.52 -12.83 0.99
C PHE A 169 -24.29 -13.69 2.21
N PHE A 170 -23.20 -13.42 2.91
CA PHE A 170 -22.83 -14.07 4.15
C PHE A 170 -22.57 -12.99 5.19
N SER A 171 -23.08 -13.16 6.40
CA SER A 171 -22.92 -12.17 7.46
C SER A 171 -22.82 -12.77 8.86
N HIS A 172 -22.38 -11.91 9.80
CA HIS A 172 -22.15 -12.23 11.21
C HIS A 172 -21.06 -13.30 11.40
N GLY A 173 -19.81 -12.83 11.30
CA GLY A 173 -18.64 -13.65 11.52
C GLY A 173 -18.32 -14.60 10.35
N VAL A 174 -18.15 -14.04 9.17
CA VAL A 174 -17.76 -14.81 7.99
C VAL A 174 -16.30 -15.22 8.10
N ASN A 175 -16.06 -16.54 8.08
CA ASN A 175 -14.73 -17.13 8.03
C ASN A 175 -14.58 -17.92 6.73
N TYR A 176 -13.57 -17.58 5.93
CA TYR A 176 -13.20 -18.32 4.75
C TYR A 176 -11.79 -18.89 4.89
N ARG A 177 -11.61 -20.14 4.48
CA ARG A 177 -10.33 -20.83 4.51
C ARG A 177 -10.13 -21.63 3.23
N SER A 178 -8.96 -21.45 2.61
CA SER A 178 -8.46 -22.29 1.53
C SER A 178 -7.03 -22.77 1.84
N SER A 179 -6.42 -23.49 0.91
CA SER A 179 -5.00 -23.86 0.98
C SER A 179 -4.07 -22.64 0.89
N GLU A 180 -4.54 -21.51 0.35
CA GLU A 180 -3.73 -20.33 0.05
C GLU A 180 -4.00 -19.13 0.97
N LEU A 181 -5.20 -19.05 1.55
CA LEU A 181 -5.55 -17.90 2.40
C LEU A 181 -6.58 -18.23 3.48
N ARG A 182 -6.58 -17.40 4.51
CA ARG A 182 -7.62 -17.30 5.53
C ARG A 182 -8.17 -15.88 5.54
N MET A 183 -9.49 -15.75 5.53
CA MET A 183 -10.17 -14.45 5.59
C MET A 183 -11.22 -14.47 6.70
N VAL A 184 -11.24 -13.39 7.48
CA VAL A 184 -12.29 -13.08 8.45
C VAL A 184 -12.87 -11.74 8.09
N THR A 185 -14.20 -11.67 7.93
CA THR A 185 -14.91 -10.42 7.65
C THR A 185 -16.27 -10.43 8.33
N ASP A 186 -16.88 -9.27 8.55
CA ASP A 186 -18.24 -9.22 9.08
C ASP A 186 -19.27 -9.67 8.05
N THR A 187 -19.19 -9.10 6.86
CA THR A 187 -20.13 -9.36 5.76
C THR A 187 -19.39 -9.54 4.44
N LEU A 188 -19.76 -10.57 3.70
CA LEU A 188 -19.27 -10.90 2.38
C LEU A 188 -20.42 -10.98 1.39
N ARG A 189 -20.35 -10.25 0.28
CA ARG A 189 -21.16 -10.47 -0.92
C ARG A 189 -20.27 -11.05 -2.01
N TYR A 190 -20.71 -12.13 -2.63
CA TYR A 190 -20.03 -12.69 -3.79
C TYR A 190 -20.99 -12.79 -4.97
N ASN A 191 -20.63 -12.17 -6.10
CA ASN A 191 -21.35 -12.34 -7.35
C ASN A 191 -20.56 -13.29 -8.25
N TYR A 192 -21.09 -14.50 -8.47
CA TYR A 192 -20.36 -15.53 -9.21
C TYR A 192 -20.41 -15.36 -10.73
N LYS A 193 -21.35 -14.58 -11.29
CA LYS A 193 -21.36 -14.21 -12.71
C LYS A 193 -20.25 -13.17 -13.00
N GLN A 194 -20.11 -12.19 -12.12
CA GLN A 194 -19.09 -11.15 -12.21
C GLN A 194 -17.75 -11.58 -11.61
N LYS A 195 -17.72 -12.73 -10.90
CA LYS A 195 -16.58 -13.25 -10.17
C LYS A 195 -15.95 -12.21 -9.22
N THR A 196 -16.81 -11.45 -8.55
CA THR A 196 -16.39 -10.36 -7.67
C THR A 196 -16.86 -10.58 -6.25
N ALA A 197 -15.91 -10.53 -5.31
CA ALA A 197 -16.16 -10.55 -3.87
C ALA A 197 -16.13 -9.13 -3.31
N TYR A 198 -17.12 -8.76 -2.53
CA TYR A 198 -17.23 -7.47 -1.83
C TYR A 198 -17.17 -7.72 -0.32
N PHE A 199 -16.31 -6.99 0.37
CA PHE A 199 -16.11 -7.08 1.82
C PHE A 199 -16.70 -5.86 2.49
N PHE A 200 -17.39 -6.06 3.61
CA PHE A 200 -18.01 -4.99 4.40
C PHE A 200 -17.72 -5.23 5.88
N GLY A 201 -17.30 -4.17 6.56
CA GLY A 201 -16.81 -4.21 7.92
C GLY A 201 -15.34 -4.65 8.02
N PRO A 202 -14.79 -4.72 9.25
CA PRO A 202 -13.41 -5.10 9.48
C PRO A 202 -13.08 -6.45 8.83
N THR A 203 -12.13 -6.41 7.88
CA THR A 203 -11.74 -7.57 7.08
C THR A 203 -10.25 -7.83 7.23
N ASN A 204 -9.90 -9.02 7.67
CA ASN A 204 -8.52 -9.50 7.76
C ASN A 204 -8.31 -10.65 6.78
N ILE A 205 -7.34 -10.53 5.90
CA ILE A 205 -6.96 -11.56 4.94
C ILE A 205 -5.49 -11.91 5.19
N ASN A 206 -5.25 -13.19 5.54
CA ASN A 206 -3.93 -13.74 5.72
C ASN A 206 -3.65 -14.70 4.56
N GLN A 207 -2.77 -14.32 3.65
CA GLN A 207 -2.24 -15.22 2.65
C GLN A 207 -1.22 -16.14 3.33
N LEU A 208 -1.35 -17.44 3.07
CA LEU A 208 -0.46 -18.44 3.64
C LEU A 208 0.83 -18.50 2.82
N GLU A 209 1.94 -18.69 3.50
CA GLU A 209 3.23 -18.92 2.84
C GLU A 209 3.25 -20.30 2.20
N ASN A 210 3.78 -20.38 0.99
CA ASN A 210 4.04 -21.63 0.29
C ASN A 210 5.39 -21.56 -0.43
N ASN A 211 5.84 -22.67 -1.03
CA ASN A 211 7.14 -22.76 -1.70
C ASN A 211 7.35 -21.76 -2.87
N LYS A 212 6.29 -21.04 -3.29
CA LYS A 212 6.33 -20.11 -4.44
C LYS A 212 6.05 -18.66 -4.06
N THR A 213 5.35 -18.42 -2.93
CA THR A 213 4.91 -17.09 -2.50
C THR A 213 5.04 -16.93 -1.00
N LYS A 214 5.63 -15.83 -0.57
CA LYS A 214 5.58 -15.40 0.83
C LYS A 214 4.18 -14.92 1.19
N GLY A 215 3.78 -15.17 2.43
CA GLY A 215 2.50 -14.76 2.94
C GLY A 215 2.34 -13.23 2.98
N ALA A 216 1.10 -12.77 2.89
CA ALA A 216 0.76 -11.36 3.07
C ALA A 216 -0.38 -11.21 4.08
N ARG A 217 -0.35 -10.13 4.86
CA ARG A 217 -1.44 -9.73 5.76
C ARG A 217 -2.08 -8.47 5.20
N ILE A 218 -3.40 -8.53 5.00
CA ILE A 218 -4.19 -7.45 4.42
C ILE A 218 -5.32 -7.11 5.40
N TYR A 219 -5.52 -5.82 5.61
CA TYR A 219 -6.65 -5.28 6.38
C TYR A 219 -7.37 -4.20 5.58
N CYS A 220 -8.69 -4.18 5.67
CA CYS A 220 -9.52 -3.05 5.23
C CYS A 220 -10.88 -3.11 5.96
N GLU A 221 -11.62 -2.01 5.93
CA GLU A 221 -13.00 -1.97 6.45
C GLU A 221 -14.03 -2.11 5.33
N LYS A 222 -13.63 -1.85 4.09
CA LYS A 222 -14.45 -2.06 2.89
C LYS A 222 -13.53 -2.35 1.72
N GLY A 223 -13.97 -3.23 0.83
CA GLY A 223 -13.20 -3.53 -0.37
C GLY A 223 -13.92 -4.46 -1.31
N TRP A 224 -13.30 -4.70 -2.45
CA TRP A 224 -13.71 -5.73 -3.38
C TRP A 224 -12.52 -6.30 -4.13
N TYR A 225 -12.68 -7.52 -4.61
CA TYR A 225 -11.70 -8.22 -5.43
C TYR A 225 -12.40 -8.97 -6.55
N ASN A 226 -11.96 -8.75 -7.78
CA ASN A 226 -12.39 -9.50 -8.95
C ASN A 226 -11.36 -10.58 -9.29
N THR A 227 -11.81 -11.83 -9.35
CA THR A 227 -10.93 -12.99 -9.54
C THR A 227 -10.49 -13.20 -10.99
N ASP A 228 -11.19 -12.64 -11.98
CA ASP A 228 -10.86 -12.79 -13.40
C ASP A 228 -9.78 -11.79 -13.82
N ASN A 229 -10.05 -10.51 -13.65
CA ASN A 229 -9.14 -9.43 -14.07
C ASN A 229 -8.09 -9.07 -13.02
N LYS A 230 -8.09 -9.77 -11.87
CA LYS A 230 -7.14 -9.59 -10.75
C LYS A 230 -7.10 -8.14 -10.25
N GLU A 231 -8.25 -7.52 -10.21
CA GLU A 231 -8.45 -6.14 -9.78
C GLU A 231 -8.98 -6.10 -8.36
N ALA A 232 -8.41 -5.23 -7.53
CA ALA A 232 -8.78 -5.09 -6.13
C ALA A 232 -8.85 -3.64 -5.71
N THR A 233 -9.76 -3.37 -4.79
CA THR A 233 -9.84 -2.10 -4.07
C THR A 233 -9.98 -2.40 -2.58
N LEU A 234 -9.20 -1.71 -1.77
CA LEU A 234 -9.27 -1.73 -0.31
C LEU A 234 -9.49 -0.31 0.17
N GLN A 235 -10.42 -0.10 1.09
CA GLN A 235 -10.81 1.23 1.56
C GLN A 235 -10.89 1.25 3.09
N ASN A 236 -10.75 2.45 3.65
CA ASN A 236 -10.81 2.76 5.05
C ASN A 236 -9.74 1.97 5.83
N ASN A 237 -8.68 2.68 6.22
CA ASN A 237 -7.54 2.11 6.95
C ASN A 237 -6.88 0.92 6.23
N ALA A 238 -6.90 0.93 4.89
CA ALA A 238 -6.34 -0.15 4.11
C ALA A 238 -4.85 -0.35 4.40
N THR A 239 -4.48 -1.58 4.68
CA THR A 239 -3.11 -1.95 5.03
C THR A 239 -2.74 -3.25 4.34
N ILE A 240 -1.56 -3.29 3.73
CA ILE A 240 -0.96 -4.49 3.15
C ILE A 240 0.45 -4.63 3.74
N PHE A 241 0.73 -5.76 4.37
CA PHE A 241 2.07 -6.10 4.85
C PHE A 241 2.56 -7.37 4.15
N LYS A 242 3.70 -7.27 3.48
CA LYS A 242 4.33 -8.38 2.76
C LYS A 242 5.83 -8.14 2.59
N ASP A 243 6.66 -9.18 2.73
CA ASP A 243 8.11 -9.13 2.46
C ASP A 243 8.83 -7.95 3.15
N ASN A 244 8.53 -7.70 4.44
CA ASN A 244 9.02 -6.54 5.19
C ASN A 244 8.56 -5.18 4.65
N GLN A 245 7.62 -5.17 3.72
CA GLN A 245 7.04 -3.97 3.15
C GLN A 245 5.63 -3.74 3.69
N LEU A 246 5.37 -2.54 4.16
CA LEU A 246 4.07 -2.07 4.63
C LEU A 246 3.55 -1.02 3.65
N MET A 247 2.33 -1.22 3.17
CA MET A 247 1.59 -0.20 2.43
C MET A 247 0.32 0.15 3.20
N LYS A 248 0.07 1.44 3.39
CA LYS A 248 -1.15 1.98 4.01
C LYS A 248 -1.75 3.07 3.14
N GLY A 249 -3.06 3.29 3.26
CA GLY A 249 -3.78 4.38 2.64
C GLY A 249 -5.27 4.32 2.97
N ASP A 250 -5.96 5.43 2.78
CA ASP A 250 -7.42 5.44 2.94
C ASP A 250 -8.10 4.67 1.81
N TYR A 251 -7.46 4.66 0.63
CA TYR A 251 -7.87 3.91 -0.55
C TYR A 251 -6.64 3.30 -1.22
N LEU A 252 -6.64 1.99 -1.43
CA LEU A 252 -5.65 1.26 -2.22
C LEU A 252 -6.34 0.52 -3.37
N TYR A 253 -5.85 0.75 -4.58
CA TYR A 253 -6.28 0.05 -5.79
C TYR A 253 -5.10 -0.73 -6.39
N SER A 254 -5.36 -1.92 -6.89
CA SER A 254 -4.36 -2.71 -7.62
C SER A 254 -5.03 -3.50 -8.75
N ASN A 255 -4.39 -3.49 -9.90
CA ASN A 255 -4.69 -4.40 -11.00
C ASN A 255 -3.40 -5.14 -11.38
N SER A 256 -3.28 -6.40 -10.97
CA SER A 256 -2.05 -7.17 -11.15
C SER A 256 -1.80 -7.59 -12.59
N GLN A 257 -2.83 -7.72 -13.44
CA GLN A 257 -2.68 -8.02 -14.87
C GLN A 257 -2.10 -6.81 -15.62
N LYS A 258 -2.58 -5.60 -15.30
CA LYS A 258 -2.07 -4.34 -15.90
C LYS A 258 -0.80 -3.83 -15.23
N GLY A 259 -0.41 -4.40 -14.09
CA GLY A 259 0.73 -3.94 -13.32
C GLY A 259 0.57 -2.53 -12.76
N ILE A 260 -0.66 -2.11 -12.41
CA ILE A 260 -0.97 -0.79 -11.89
C ILE A 260 -1.34 -0.89 -10.41
N SER A 261 -0.83 0.05 -9.60
CA SER A 261 -1.24 0.25 -8.22
C SER A 261 -1.40 1.73 -7.93
N ILE A 262 -2.44 2.09 -7.16
CA ILE A 262 -2.76 3.47 -6.78
C ILE A 262 -3.05 3.48 -5.28
N GLY A 263 -2.50 4.47 -4.58
CA GLY A 263 -2.83 4.80 -3.21
C GLY A 263 -3.39 6.22 -3.13
N LYS A 264 -4.39 6.46 -2.29
CA LYS A 264 -4.97 7.78 -2.04
C LYS A 264 -5.25 7.97 -0.56
N GLY A 265 -5.02 9.19 -0.07
CA GLY A 265 -5.21 9.60 1.30
C GLY A 265 -4.25 8.92 2.27
N ASN A 266 -3.42 9.70 2.95
CA ASN A 266 -2.48 9.22 3.98
C ASN A 266 -1.64 8.01 3.53
N VAL A 267 -1.13 8.07 2.28
CA VAL A 267 -0.37 6.96 1.70
C VAL A 267 0.98 6.84 2.40
N ILE A 268 1.27 5.65 2.90
CA ILE A 268 2.57 5.29 3.47
C ILE A 268 3.04 3.99 2.80
N PHE A 269 4.23 4.03 2.25
CA PHE A 269 4.97 2.84 1.85
C PHE A 269 6.26 2.77 2.66
N LYS A 270 6.46 1.68 3.38
CA LYS A 270 7.64 1.47 4.22
C LYS A 270 8.30 0.16 3.89
N ASP A 271 9.59 0.19 3.61
CA ASP A 271 10.45 -0.97 3.48
C ASP A 271 11.39 -1.03 4.69
N THR A 272 11.15 -2.01 5.59
CA THR A 272 11.94 -2.14 6.82
C THR A 272 13.31 -2.75 6.58
N SER A 273 13.52 -3.47 5.48
CA SER A 273 14.81 -4.04 5.13
C SER A 273 15.79 -2.98 4.59
N GLU A 274 15.25 -1.98 3.90
CA GLU A 274 16.01 -0.86 3.35
C GLU A 274 16.00 0.38 4.28
N ASN A 275 15.27 0.33 5.41
CA ASN A 275 15.03 1.48 6.29
C ASN A 275 14.51 2.72 5.53
N LEU A 276 13.60 2.48 4.59
CA LEU A 276 13.09 3.49 3.66
C LEU A 276 11.58 3.64 3.83
N GLU A 277 11.11 4.88 3.91
CA GLU A 277 9.68 5.19 4.02
C GLU A 277 9.30 6.34 3.08
N PHE A 278 8.16 6.20 2.43
CA PHE A 278 7.54 7.18 1.54
C PHE A 278 6.19 7.58 2.10
N ARG A 279 5.89 8.87 2.13
CA ARG A 279 4.60 9.43 2.57
C ARG A 279 4.08 10.44 1.56
N GLY A 280 2.76 10.47 1.36
CA GLY A 280 2.09 11.45 0.49
C GLY A 280 0.58 11.25 0.44
N ASP A 281 -0.12 12.15 -0.23
CA ASP A 281 -1.58 12.04 -0.36
C ASP A 281 -2.01 11.17 -1.54
N TYR A 282 -1.15 11.04 -2.55
CA TYR A 282 -1.40 10.20 -3.72
C TYR A 282 -0.15 9.49 -4.18
N ALA A 283 -0.25 8.21 -4.46
CA ALA A 283 0.80 7.38 -5.04
C ALA A 283 0.29 6.60 -6.26
N TYR A 284 1.13 6.51 -7.26
CA TYR A 284 0.90 5.72 -8.47
C TYR A 284 2.12 4.85 -8.75
N SER A 285 1.92 3.61 -9.19
CA SER A 285 2.97 2.74 -9.67
C SER A 285 2.51 1.97 -10.89
N SER A 286 3.35 1.89 -11.91
CA SER A 286 3.15 1.09 -13.11
C SER A 286 4.39 0.25 -13.41
N ASP A 287 4.23 -1.06 -13.46
CA ASP A 287 5.32 -1.96 -13.82
C ASP A 287 5.64 -1.86 -15.32
N LEU A 288 4.62 -1.69 -16.16
CA LEU A 288 4.81 -1.54 -17.61
C LEU A 288 5.62 -0.28 -17.94
N LYS A 289 5.30 0.84 -17.28
CA LYS A 289 6.03 2.11 -17.45
C LYS A 289 7.33 2.15 -16.65
N ARG A 290 7.58 1.15 -15.79
CA ARG A 290 8.71 1.11 -14.84
C ARG A 290 8.85 2.39 -14.02
N LEU A 291 7.72 2.96 -13.63
CA LEU A 291 7.61 4.26 -12.99
C LEU A 291 6.69 4.17 -11.78
N SER A 292 7.13 4.80 -10.70
CA SER A 292 6.25 5.15 -9.58
C SER A 292 6.39 6.63 -9.28
N TYR A 293 5.32 7.26 -8.81
CA TYR A 293 5.39 8.62 -8.30
C TYR A 293 4.49 8.82 -7.08
N LEU A 294 4.85 9.83 -6.31
CA LEU A 294 4.22 10.24 -5.07
C LEU A 294 4.02 11.75 -5.14
N THR A 295 2.85 12.24 -4.75
CA THR A 295 2.53 13.67 -4.72
C THR A 295 1.59 14.01 -3.56
N GLY A 296 1.42 15.30 -3.29
CA GLY A 296 0.69 15.79 -2.13
C GLY A 296 1.49 15.58 -0.84
N LYS A 297 2.26 16.59 -0.44
CA LYS A 297 3.20 16.53 0.70
C LYS A 297 4.16 15.32 0.58
N ALA A 298 4.64 15.09 -0.64
CA ALA A 298 5.48 13.94 -0.90
C ALA A 298 6.78 14.01 -0.11
N LEU A 299 7.08 12.96 0.64
CA LEU A 299 8.21 12.87 1.56
C LEU A 299 8.86 11.49 1.46
N VAL A 300 10.17 11.46 1.37
CA VAL A 300 11.01 10.26 1.52
C VAL A 300 11.83 10.39 2.79
N LEU A 301 11.85 9.31 3.57
CA LEU A 301 12.68 9.18 4.76
C LEU A 301 13.65 8.01 4.56
N LYS A 302 14.94 8.25 4.78
CA LYS A 302 15.96 7.19 4.87
C LYS A 302 16.56 7.22 6.27
N ILE A 303 16.35 6.16 7.04
CA ILE A 303 16.87 6.03 8.41
C ILE A 303 18.25 5.40 8.35
N ASP A 304 19.25 6.07 8.95
CA ASP A 304 20.62 5.62 9.03
C ASP A 304 21.11 5.73 10.49
N GLY A 305 21.05 4.62 11.21
CA GLY A 305 21.39 4.59 12.63
C GLY A 305 20.52 5.54 13.46
N LYS A 306 21.16 6.58 14.03
CA LYS A 306 20.46 7.59 14.86
C LYS A 306 20.02 8.82 14.06
N ASP A 307 20.37 8.90 12.78
CA ASP A 307 20.07 10.05 11.92
C ASP A 307 19.07 9.67 10.81
N THR A 308 18.33 10.64 10.30
CA THR A 308 17.36 10.42 9.24
C THR A 308 17.50 11.51 8.19
N LEU A 309 17.63 11.08 6.94
CA LEU A 309 17.56 11.96 5.78
C LEU A 309 16.09 12.08 5.34
N PHE A 310 15.60 13.31 5.26
CA PHE A 310 14.27 13.66 4.75
C PHE A 310 14.42 14.41 3.44
N ILE A 311 13.65 14.01 2.44
CA ILE A 311 13.59 14.67 1.13
C ILE A 311 12.13 14.93 0.79
N HIS A 312 11.79 16.19 0.57
CA HIS A 312 10.49 16.65 0.12
C HIS A 312 10.57 17.24 -1.28
N ALA A 313 9.50 17.09 -2.05
CA ALA A 313 9.21 17.80 -3.29
C ALA A 313 7.69 17.79 -3.53
N ASP A 314 7.19 18.65 -4.40
CA ASP A 314 5.77 18.60 -4.80
C ASP A 314 5.43 17.24 -5.44
N THR A 315 6.37 16.69 -6.23
CA THR A 315 6.24 15.34 -6.79
C THR A 315 7.59 14.62 -6.76
N LEU A 316 7.58 13.39 -6.25
CA LEU A 316 8.73 12.49 -6.22
C LEU A 316 8.48 11.30 -7.13
N PHE A 317 9.41 11.05 -8.04
CA PHE A 317 9.39 9.94 -8.99
C PHE A 317 10.45 8.90 -8.64
N SER A 318 10.13 7.63 -8.86
CA SER A 318 11.08 6.52 -8.83
C SER A 318 11.04 5.78 -10.16
N LEU A 319 12.18 5.72 -10.83
CA LEU A 319 12.37 4.92 -12.05
C LEU A 319 12.93 3.56 -11.68
N LYS A 320 12.45 2.52 -12.34
CA LYS A 320 12.77 1.12 -12.03
C LYS A 320 13.47 0.45 -13.21
N ASP A 321 14.37 -0.49 -12.94
CA ASP A 321 14.93 -1.40 -13.94
C ASP A 321 13.92 -2.46 -14.39
N SER A 322 14.39 -3.39 -15.24
CA SER A 322 13.59 -4.52 -15.72
C SER A 322 13.18 -5.50 -14.63
N LEU A 323 13.88 -5.52 -13.49
CA LEU A 323 13.59 -6.36 -12.33
C LEU A 323 12.65 -5.67 -11.32
N GLY A 324 12.26 -4.41 -11.59
CA GLY A 324 11.40 -3.61 -10.73
C GLY A 324 12.14 -2.95 -9.56
N LYS A 325 13.49 -2.94 -9.56
CA LYS A 325 14.32 -2.26 -8.55
C LYS A 325 14.45 -0.78 -8.89
N SER A 326 14.30 0.10 -7.91
CA SER A 326 14.51 1.54 -8.09
C SER A 326 15.97 1.85 -8.41
N THR A 327 16.21 2.54 -9.51
CA THR A 327 17.54 2.96 -9.99
C THR A 327 17.76 4.45 -9.90
N LYS A 328 16.70 5.24 -10.11
CA LYS A 328 16.76 6.70 -10.04
C LYS A 328 15.56 7.26 -9.29
N MET A 329 15.80 8.31 -8.52
CA MET A 329 14.77 9.14 -7.92
C MET A 329 14.85 10.54 -8.51
N LYS A 330 13.70 11.17 -8.77
CA LYS A 330 13.62 12.57 -9.21
C LYS A 330 12.61 13.30 -8.33
N GLY A 331 12.95 14.49 -7.92
CA GLY A 331 12.06 15.44 -7.25
C GLY A 331 11.84 16.65 -8.14
N TYR A 332 10.61 17.08 -8.28
CA TYR A 332 10.25 18.26 -9.06
C TYR A 332 9.47 19.25 -8.21
N ASN A 333 9.85 20.48 -8.32
CA ASN A 333 9.35 21.67 -7.65
C ASN A 333 9.50 21.61 -6.13
N ASN A 334 9.95 22.74 -5.56
CA ASN A 334 10.04 22.97 -4.13
C ASN A 334 10.80 21.85 -3.37
N VAL A 335 11.92 21.40 -3.95
CA VAL A 335 12.75 20.38 -3.32
C VAL A 335 13.40 20.94 -2.07
N LYS A 336 13.20 20.26 -0.94
CA LYS A 336 13.85 20.55 0.34
C LYS A 336 14.40 19.26 0.93
N ILE A 337 15.62 19.32 1.42
CA ILE A 337 16.34 18.23 2.06
C ILE A 337 16.65 18.64 3.49
N PHE A 338 16.43 17.72 4.42
CA PHE A 338 16.78 17.91 5.83
C PHE A 338 17.47 16.67 6.38
N ARG A 339 18.62 16.89 6.94
CA ARG A 339 19.38 16.00 7.82
C ARG A 339 19.99 16.86 8.93
N ASN A 340 20.34 16.31 10.06
CA ASN A 340 20.73 17.07 11.25
C ASN A 340 21.82 18.13 10.97
N GLU A 341 22.88 17.76 10.25
CA GLU A 341 24.00 18.65 9.93
C GLU A 341 24.04 19.10 8.46
N LEU A 342 23.04 18.73 7.65
CA LEU A 342 22.97 19.03 6.23
C LEU A 342 21.53 19.38 5.82
N GLN A 343 21.32 20.59 5.32
CA GLN A 343 20.04 20.97 4.72
C GLN A 343 20.30 21.44 3.28
N ALA A 344 19.31 21.30 2.42
CA ALA A 344 19.39 21.87 1.08
C ALA A 344 18.00 22.29 0.58
N LYS A 345 18.01 23.24 -0.36
CA LYS A 345 16.85 23.68 -1.11
C LYS A 345 17.24 23.85 -2.57
N CYS A 346 16.37 23.42 -3.49
CA CYS A 346 16.48 23.66 -4.94
C CYS A 346 15.10 23.55 -5.58
N ASP A 347 14.99 23.77 -6.88
CA ASP A 347 13.74 23.51 -7.61
C ASP A 347 13.59 22.01 -7.89
N SER A 348 14.59 21.39 -8.46
CA SER A 348 14.53 20.00 -8.90
C SER A 348 15.76 19.20 -8.48
N LEU A 349 15.57 17.89 -8.28
CA LEU A 349 16.59 16.93 -7.85
C LEU A 349 16.57 15.69 -8.72
N VAL A 350 17.73 15.15 -9.04
CA VAL A 350 17.91 13.80 -9.60
C VAL A 350 18.92 13.06 -8.74
N TYR A 351 18.54 11.88 -8.23
CA TYR A 351 19.45 10.95 -7.56
C TYR A 351 19.56 9.66 -8.38
N ASP A 352 20.75 9.38 -8.88
CA ASP A 352 21.09 8.14 -9.57
C ASP A 352 21.76 7.18 -8.56
N LYS A 353 21.02 6.15 -8.14
CA LYS A 353 21.48 5.18 -7.14
C LYS A 353 22.61 4.27 -7.67
N ILE A 354 22.68 4.07 -8.99
CA ILE A 354 23.68 3.16 -9.60
C ILE A 354 25.07 3.75 -9.50
N ILE A 355 25.19 5.03 -9.79
CA ILE A 355 26.47 5.75 -9.78
C ILE A 355 26.71 6.53 -8.48
N GLY A 356 25.73 6.51 -7.54
CA GLY A 356 25.83 7.25 -6.28
C GLY A 356 25.93 8.76 -6.48
N LYS A 357 25.14 9.35 -7.39
CA LYS A 357 25.20 10.77 -7.72
C LYS A 357 23.87 11.46 -7.49
N MET A 358 23.89 12.60 -6.78
CA MET A 358 22.76 13.51 -6.61
C MET A 358 23.04 14.82 -7.33
N GLU A 359 22.08 15.32 -8.06
CA GLU A 359 22.12 16.56 -8.83
C GLU A 359 20.99 17.48 -8.36
N LEU A 360 21.35 18.72 -8.01
CA LEU A 360 20.43 19.76 -7.56
C LEU A 360 20.41 20.88 -8.61
N TYR A 361 19.23 21.15 -9.12
CA TYR A 361 19.01 22.09 -10.24
C TYR A 361 18.26 23.33 -9.80
N ILE A 362 18.58 24.44 -10.42
CA ILE A 362 17.94 25.75 -10.32
C ILE A 362 18.05 26.33 -8.90
N ASP A 363 18.98 27.26 -8.75
CA ASP A 363 19.28 27.99 -7.51
C ASP A 363 19.49 27.10 -6.27
N PRO A 364 20.32 26.03 -6.36
CA PRO A 364 20.56 25.18 -5.22
C PRO A 364 21.32 25.91 -4.11
N ILE A 365 20.83 25.72 -2.87
CA ILE A 365 21.50 26.18 -1.66
C ILE A 365 21.68 24.97 -0.76
N VAL A 366 22.91 24.79 -0.26
CA VAL A 366 23.26 23.71 0.66
C VAL A 366 23.81 24.34 1.94
N TRP A 367 23.26 23.99 3.08
CA TRP A 367 23.76 24.40 4.41
C TRP A 367 24.41 23.21 5.09
N VAL A 368 25.67 23.41 5.54
CA VAL A 368 26.43 22.39 6.26
C VAL A 368 26.69 22.90 7.66
N LYS A 369 26.34 22.10 8.64
CA LYS A 369 26.36 22.52 10.04
C LYS A 369 25.65 23.87 10.21
N THR A 370 25.47 24.63 11.02
CA THR A 370 24.62 25.83 11.07
C THR A 370 25.24 27.08 10.47
N LYS A 371 26.53 27.04 10.14
CA LYS A 371 27.33 28.23 9.85
C LYS A 371 27.93 28.28 8.44
N THR A 372 27.69 27.25 7.63
CA THR A 372 28.27 27.18 6.27
C THR A 372 27.16 27.10 5.25
N GLU A 373 27.23 27.94 4.21
CA GLU A 373 26.31 27.98 3.08
C GLU A 373 27.09 27.84 1.75
N LEU A 374 26.64 26.89 0.92
CA LEU A 374 27.15 26.70 -0.43
C LEU A 374 26.04 27.04 -1.43
N LYS A 375 26.40 27.78 -2.48
CA LYS A 375 25.48 28.19 -3.54
C LYS A 375 26.17 28.21 -4.89
N GLY A 376 25.42 27.85 -5.93
CA GLY A 376 25.85 27.89 -7.34
C GLY A 376 24.62 27.81 -8.26
N ASP A 377 24.85 27.77 -9.58
CA ASP A 377 23.77 27.57 -10.55
C ASP A 377 23.33 26.10 -10.58
N PHE A 378 24.24 25.18 -10.21
CA PHE A 378 24.04 23.75 -10.19
C PHE A 378 24.97 23.09 -9.17
N VAL A 379 24.46 22.02 -8.46
CA VAL A 379 25.27 21.27 -7.49
C VAL A 379 25.20 19.77 -7.76
N GLU A 380 26.35 19.11 -7.80
CA GLU A 380 26.51 17.68 -7.87
C GLU A 380 27.10 17.16 -6.57
N ILE A 381 26.53 16.12 -6.00
CA ILE A 381 27.03 15.42 -4.80
C ILE A 381 27.27 13.96 -5.15
N TYR A 382 28.47 13.48 -4.90
CA TYR A 382 28.86 12.09 -5.13
C TYR A 382 28.99 11.36 -3.80
N PHE A 383 28.46 10.16 -3.72
CA PHE A 383 28.41 9.34 -2.53
C PHE A 383 29.26 8.07 -2.68
N VAL A 384 30.01 7.71 -1.64
CA VAL A 384 30.69 6.42 -1.51
C VAL A 384 29.66 5.33 -1.11
N SER A 385 28.69 5.72 -0.29
CA SER A 385 27.56 4.89 0.13
C SER A 385 26.32 5.77 0.25
N ASP A 386 25.14 5.18 0.52
CA ASP A 386 23.86 5.92 0.58
C ASP A 386 23.88 7.20 1.43
N THR A 387 24.81 7.33 2.39
CA THR A 387 24.85 8.42 3.37
C THR A 387 26.22 9.10 3.52
N ILE A 388 27.28 8.56 2.91
CA ILE A 388 28.65 9.09 3.02
C ILE A 388 29.03 9.82 1.73
N ILE A 389 29.29 11.12 1.86
CA ILE A 389 29.70 11.98 0.75
C ILE A 389 31.17 11.75 0.43
N ASP A 390 31.51 11.60 -0.85
CA ASP A 390 32.87 11.59 -1.39
C ASP A 390 33.33 13.00 -1.75
N LYS A 391 32.54 13.65 -2.62
CA LYS A 391 32.82 15.01 -3.11
C LYS A 391 31.53 15.73 -3.50
N ALA A 392 31.57 17.05 -3.43
CA ALA A 392 30.53 17.93 -3.95
C ALA A 392 31.13 18.94 -4.94
N ASN A 393 30.48 19.12 -6.07
CA ASN A 393 30.87 20.08 -7.12
C ASN A 393 29.78 21.14 -7.23
N VAL A 394 30.12 22.38 -6.90
CA VAL A 394 29.25 23.56 -7.04
C VAL A 394 29.69 24.27 -8.32
N ILE A 395 28.80 24.41 -9.28
CA ILE A 395 29.08 24.84 -10.64
C ILE A 395 28.36 26.16 -10.95
N GLY A 396 29.07 27.08 -11.52
CA GLY A 396 28.55 28.38 -11.97
C GLY A 396 28.29 29.37 -10.82
N ASN A 397 28.91 30.54 -10.86
CA ASN A 397 28.78 31.59 -9.84
C ASN A 397 28.87 31.07 -8.40
N SER A 398 29.82 30.17 -8.19
CA SER A 398 29.89 29.36 -6.97
C SER A 398 30.36 30.17 -5.77
N THR A 399 29.70 30.01 -4.63
CA THR A 399 30.10 30.65 -3.36
C THR A 399 30.04 29.65 -2.20
N VAL A 400 31.00 29.82 -1.28
CA VAL A 400 30.97 29.20 0.06
C VAL A 400 31.13 30.32 1.09
N LEU A 401 30.16 30.43 1.98
CA LEU A 401 30.10 31.45 3.01
C LEU A 401 30.15 30.77 4.40
N PHE A 402 30.97 31.31 5.29
CA PHE A 402 31.11 30.85 6.68
C PHE A 402 30.74 31.98 7.63
N GLU A 403 29.73 31.80 8.41
CA GLU A 403 29.30 32.78 9.41
C GLU A 403 30.28 32.83 10.61
N LEU A 404 30.68 34.05 10.96
CA LEU A 404 31.54 34.34 12.11
C LEU A 404 30.81 35.30 13.08
N ASP A 405 31.14 35.19 14.38
CA ASP A 405 30.69 36.09 15.42
C ASP A 405 29.17 36.38 15.39
N SER A 406 28.37 35.31 15.23
CA SER A 406 26.90 35.37 15.15
C SER A 406 26.37 36.30 14.05
N GLY A 407 26.96 36.24 12.86
CA GLY A 407 26.52 37.00 11.68
C GLY A 407 27.11 38.41 11.56
N LYS A 408 28.11 38.75 12.39
CA LYS A 408 28.78 40.03 12.30
C LYS A 408 29.79 40.07 11.13
N TYR A 409 30.46 38.96 10.89
CA TYR A 409 31.42 38.79 9.81
C TYR A 409 31.22 37.46 9.07
N TYR A 410 31.78 37.35 7.86
CA TYR A 410 31.70 36.13 7.05
C TYR A 410 33.03 35.88 6.35
N ASN A 411 33.62 34.70 6.53
CA ASN A 411 34.63 34.22 5.59
C ASN A 411 33.91 33.80 4.31
N GLN A 412 34.45 34.20 3.17
CA GLN A 412 33.78 34.06 1.88
C GLN A 412 34.78 33.51 0.85
N ILE A 413 34.32 32.57 0.08
CA ILE A 413 35.02 32.01 -1.06
C ILE A 413 34.11 32.11 -2.27
N GLY A 414 34.56 32.66 -3.38
CA GLY A 414 33.82 32.72 -4.63
C GLY A 414 34.67 32.27 -5.79
N GLY A 415 34.07 31.72 -6.82
CA GLY A 415 34.74 31.30 -8.06
C GLY A 415 33.73 30.91 -9.11
N LYS A 416 34.24 30.46 -10.28
CA LYS A 416 33.38 29.87 -11.29
C LYS A 416 32.84 28.54 -10.82
N ASP A 417 33.73 27.64 -10.39
CA ASP A 417 33.37 26.30 -9.90
C ASP A 417 34.13 25.99 -8.59
N ILE A 418 33.48 25.29 -7.66
CA ILE A 418 34.06 24.89 -6.39
C ILE A 418 33.88 23.39 -6.21
N LEU A 419 34.99 22.66 -6.04
CA LEU A 419 35.02 21.24 -5.80
C LEU A 419 35.47 20.96 -4.36
N ALA A 420 34.56 20.48 -3.52
CA ALA A 420 34.82 20.10 -2.14
C ALA A 420 34.99 18.58 -2.03
N PHE A 421 36.02 18.14 -1.29
CA PHE A 421 36.34 16.74 -1.01
C PHE A 421 36.09 16.43 0.45
N PHE A 422 35.46 15.27 0.70
CA PHE A 422 35.02 14.87 2.03
C PHE A 422 35.76 13.62 2.53
N LYS A 423 35.94 13.54 3.84
CA LYS A 423 36.38 12.35 4.55
C LYS A 423 35.40 12.12 5.70
N GLY A 424 34.53 11.12 5.57
CA GLY A 424 33.52 10.83 6.58
C GLY A 424 32.45 11.91 6.78
N ASN A 425 32.14 12.72 5.78
CA ASN A 425 31.24 13.89 5.80
C ASN A 425 31.88 15.21 6.31
N ASP A 426 33.16 15.24 6.66
CA ASP A 426 33.90 16.48 6.92
C ASP A 426 34.70 16.88 5.69
N ILE A 427 34.64 18.18 5.34
CA ILE A 427 35.41 18.73 4.21
C ILE A 427 36.87 18.81 4.63
N TYR A 428 37.77 18.18 3.87
CA TYR A 428 39.22 18.27 4.12
C TYR A 428 39.98 19.08 3.07
N ARG A 429 39.39 19.25 1.87
CA ARG A 429 39.97 20.06 0.79
C ARG A 429 38.88 20.70 -0.08
N THR A 430 39.10 21.92 -0.48
CA THR A 430 38.26 22.63 -1.43
C THR A 430 39.14 23.24 -2.51
N ASP A 431 38.89 22.92 -3.80
CA ASP A 431 39.55 23.50 -4.95
C ASP A 431 38.57 24.47 -5.62
N VAL A 432 38.95 25.71 -5.80
CA VAL A 432 38.19 26.75 -6.51
C VAL A 432 38.83 27.00 -7.86
N LYS A 433 38.04 26.97 -8.92
CA LYS A 433 38.47 27.12 -10.29
C LYS A 433 37.83 28.36 -10.92
N GLY A 434 38.68 29.17 -11.54
CA GLY A 434 38.32 30.35 -12.33
C GLY A 434 37.84 31.54 -11.50
N ASN A 435 38.52 32.65 -11.59
CA ASN A 435 38.20 33.90 -10.91
C ASN A 435 38.02 33.73 -9.39
N ALA A 436 38.96 33.02 -8.76
CA ALA A 436 38.93 32.76 -7.35
C ALA A 436 39.06 34.04 -6.53
N ARG A 437 38.22 34.24 -5.55
CA ARG A 437 38.20 35.39 -4.65
C ARG A 437 37.86 34.95 -3.24
N THR A 438 38.59 35.56 -2.31
CA THR A 438 38.37 35.28 -0.89
C THR A 438 38.27 36.56 -0.08
N ILE A 439 37.41 36.50 0.95
CA ILE A 439 37.43 37.42 2.07
C ILE A 439 37.57 36.55 3.32
N SER A 440 38.58 36.86 4.12
CA SER A 440 38.83 36.14 5.38
C SER A 440 39.19 37.11 6.49
N PHE A 441 38.73 36.78 7.70
CA PHE A 441 38.97 37.55 8.90
C PHE A 441 39.91 36.75 9.84
N PRO A 442 41.26 36.88 9.69
CA PRO A 442 42.21 36.21 10.56
C PRO A 442 42.04 36.66 12.01
N GLU A 443 42.22 35.71 12.90
CA GLU A 443 42.06 35.93 14.33
C GLU A 443 43.34 35.59 15.10
N ASN A 444 43.50 36.30 16.22
CA ASN A 444 44.49 35.93 17.23
C ASN A 444 43.73 35.44 18.47
N THR A 445 44.17 34.34 19.03
CA THR A 445 43.55 33.75 20.24
C THR A 445 44.47 34.02 21.41
N GLU A 446 44.06 34.90 22.29
CA GLU A 446 44.79 35.16 23.56
C GLU A 446 44.15 34.30 24.66
N LYS A 447 44.93 33.42 25.29
CA LYS A 447 44.51 32.61 26.43
C LYS A 447 44.95 33.31 27.71
N ASN A 448 44.04 33.82 28.51
CA ASN A 448 44.24 34.14 29.92
C ASN A 448 43.66 32.99 30.78
N ASP A 449 44.13 32.83 31.99
CA ASP A 449 43.90 31.68 32.90
C ASP A 449 42.44 31.11 32.94
N SER A 450 41.44 31.87 32.56
CA SER A 450 40.01 31.45 32.59
C SER A 450 39.20 31.84 31.37
N THR A 451 39.73 32.58 30.38
CA THR A 451 38.98 33.08 29.24
C THR A 451 39.79 33.01 27.94
N ILE A 452 39.14 32.57 26.88
CA ILE A 452 39.66 32.64 25.52
C ILE A 452 39.11 33.93 24.89
N ILE A 453 39.99 34.88 24.61
CA ILE A 453 39.63 36.13 23.91
C ILE A 453 40.03 35.96 22.44
N ILE A 454 39.02 35.96 21.54
CA ILE A 454 39.25 35.97 20.09
C ILE A 454 39.27 37.42 19.63
N LYS A 455 40.41 37.85 19.09
CA LYS A 455 40.59 39.19 18.54
C LYS A 455 40.76 39.13 17.03
N ARG A 456 39.89 39.77 16.26
CA ARG A 456 40.01 39.91 14.79
C ARG A 456 41.13 40.90 14.48
N LEU A 457 42.12 40.46 13.69
CA LEU A 457 43.26 41.30 13.32
C LEU A 457 42.93 42.28 12.22
N GLY A 458 42.07 41.89 11.29
CA GLY A 458 41.70 42.62 10.11
C GLY A 458 40.97 41.75 9.11
N MET A 459 40.90 42.15 7.87
CA MET A 459 40.30 41.43 6.77
C MET A 459 41.32 41.30 5.63
N ASN A 460 41.54 40.06 5.15
CA ASN A 460 42.21 39.78 3.91
C ASN A 460 41.21 39.72 2.77
N ARG A 461 41.45 40.42 1.69
CA ARG A 461 40.71 40.31 0.43
C ARG A 461 41.71 39.95 -0.67
N ILE A 462 41.56 38.74 -1.24
CA ILE A 462 42.53 38.19 -2.18
C ILE A 462 41.83 37.63 -3.41
N TYR A 463 42.34 37.95 -4.58
CA TYR A 463 41.94 37.44 -5.87
C TYR A 463 43.05 36.58 -6.47
N SER A 464 42.69 35.54 -7.22
CA SER A 464 43.60 34.70 -7.98
C SER A 464 42.86 34.01 -9.12
N SER A 465 43.57 33.36 -10.03
CA SER A 465 42.91 32.56 -11.06
C SER A 465 42.20 31.36 -10.41
N ASP A 466 42.92 30.61 -9.60
CA ASP A 466 42.44 29.45 -8.86
C ASP A 466 42.91 29.51 -7.39
N LEU A 467 42.31 28.73 -6.51
CA LEU A 467 42.84 28.53 -5.17
C LEU A 467 42.51 27.12 -4.63
N ARG A 468 43.28 26.72 -3.63
CA ARG A 468 43.07 25.50 -2.88
C ARG A 468 43.06 25.78 -1.39
N VAL A 469 42.03 25.30 -0.69
CA VAL A 469 41.87 25.38 0.77
C VAL A 469 42.04 24.01 1.35
N TYR A 470 42.82 23.87 2.41
CA TYR A 470 42.93 22.69 3.22
C TYR A 470 42.25 22.95 4.55
N LEU A 471 41.42 21.97 4.99
CA LEU A 471 40.66 22.07 6.22
C LEU A 471 40.94 20.83 7.09
N ASP A 472 40.89 21.00 8.40
CA ASP A 472 40.79 19.93 9.36
C ASP A 472 39.68 20.28 10.35
N SER A 473 38.78 19.35 10.58
CA SER A 473 37.63 19.55 11.48
C SER A 473 36.82 20.82 11.17
N ASN A 474 36.74 21.21 9.88
CA ASN A 474 36.16 22.42 9.32
C ASN A 474 36.88 23.75 9.67
N GLU A 475 38.10 23.66 10.20
CA GLU A 475 38.97 24.83 10.38
C GLU A 475 39.97 24.91 9.24
N ILE A 476 40.18 26.12 8.72
CA ILE A 476 41.13 26.35 7.63
C ILE A 476 42.56 26.16 8.16
N GLN A 477 43.28 25.19 7.62
CA GLN A 477 44.67 24.91 7.94
C GLN A 477 45.63 25.64 7.00
N GLY A 478 45.19 25.88 5.76
CA GLY A 478 46.01 26.56 4.79
C GLY A 478 45.26 26.90 3.52
N ILE A 479 45.69 27.97 2.86
CA ILE A 479 45.18 28.39 1.56
C ILE A 479 46.35 28.59 0.62
N THR A 480 46.27 27.97 -0.56
CA THR A 480 47.22 28.18 -1.66
C THR A 480 46.54 28.94 -2.78
N TYR A 481 46.93 30.14 -3.03
CA TYR A 481 46.50 30.95 -4.20
C TYR A 481 47.35 30.60 -5.41
N ILE A 482 46.72 30.37 -6.55
CA ILE A 482 47.37 29.85 -7.76
C ILE A 482 47.16 30.87 -8.87
N ASP A 483 48.28 31.22 -9.53
CA ASP A 483 48.39 32.16 -10.64
C ASP A 483 47.91 33.58 -10.30
N LYS A 484 48.89 34.51 -10.29
CA LYS A 484 48.73 35.95 -10.09
C LYS A 484 47.84 36.35 -8.90
N PRO A 485 48.20 35.96 -7.66
CA PRO A 485 47.46 36.42 -6.50
C PRO A 485 47.61 37.94 -6.31
N ASP A 486 46.49 38.62 -6.14
CA ASP A 486 46.44 40.04 -5.81
C ASP A 486 45.60 40.20 -4.53
N GLY A 487 46.15 40.84 -3.50
CA GLY A 487 45.52 40.88 -2.20
C GLY A 487 45.79 42.15 -1.40
N VAL A 488 44.80 42.51 -0.59
CA VAL A 488 44.87 43.67 0.30
C VAL A 488 44.45 43.24 1.70
N PHE A 489 45.24 43.66 2.70
CA PHE A 489 44.86 43.51 4.13
C PHE A 489 44.30 44.83 4.65
N TYR A 490 43.12 44.76 5.24
CA TYR A 490 42.45 45.91 5.86
C TYR A 490 42.45 45.69 7.40
N PRO A 491 43.18 46.54 8.17
CA PRO A 491 43.04 46.52 9.64
C PRO A 491 41.60 46.79 10.07
N MET A 492 41.14 46.22 11.17
CA MET A 492 39.75 46.35 11.61
C MET A 492 39.27 47.79 11.74
N GLU A 493 40.17 48.68 12.15
CA GLU A 493 39.89 50.10 12.33
C GLU A 493 39.64 50.87 11.03
N LYS A 494 40.15 50.35 9.90
CA LYS A 494 40.04 50.93 8.57
C LYS A 494 39.10 50.18 7.61
N LEU A 495 38.32 49.29 8.19
CA LEU A 495 37.45 48.38 7.41
C LEU A 495 36.20 49.12 6.90
N ASN A 496 36.09 49.29 5.59
CA ASN A 496 34.88 49.82 4.94
C ASN A 496 33.82 48.70 4.79
N LYS A 497 32.56 49.02 5.02
CA LYS A 497 31.44 48.07 4.90
C LYS A 497 31.31 47.49 3.49
N GLU A 498 31.55 48.29 2.45
CA GLU A 498 31.44 47.88 1.04
C GLU A 498 32.51 46.87 0.63
N GLU A 499 33.67 46.91 1.28
CA GLU A 499 34.78 45.99 1.00
C GLU A 499 34.66 44.61 1.65
N GLN A 500 33.72 44.45 2.60
CA GLN A 500 33.55 43.25 3.40
C GLN A 500 32.85 42.10 2.67
N PHE A 501 32.42 42.32 1.44
CA PHE A 501 31.62 41.32 0.73
C PHE A 501 32.15 41.13 -0.71
N ILE A 502 32.15 39.86 -1.17
CA ILE A 502 32.30 39.54 -2.60
C ILE A 502 31.01 39.96 -3.33
N LYS A 503 31.10 40.23 -4.63
CA LYS A 503 29.95 40.67 -5.45
C LYS A 503 28.72 39.75 -5.35
N GLU A 504 28.93 38.46 -5.23
CA GLU A 504 27.91 37.42 -5.20
C GLU A 504 27.41 37.13 -3.78
N PHE A 505 27.89 37.87 -2.76
CA PHE A 505 27.51 37.63 -1.39
C PHE A 505 25.99 37.74 -1.18
N LYS A 506 25.39 36.69 -0.71
CA LYS A 506 23.98 36.65 -0.30
C LYS A 506 23.79 35.55 0.71
N TRP A 507 23.64 35.92 1.99
CA TRP A 507 23.41 35.00 3.07
C TRP A 507 21.92 34.63 3.14
N MET A 508 21.59 33.34 2.99
CA MET A 508 20.22 32.82 2.83
C MET A 508 19.76 31.96 4.01
N ALA A 509 20.39 32.07 5.18
CA ALA A 509 20.07 31.27 6.36
C ALA A 509 18.59 31.33 6.79
N ALA A 510 17.87 32.40 6.43
CA ALA A 510 16.44 32.52 6.68
C ALA A 510 15.59 31.46 5.94
N LEU A 511 16.10 30.92 4.83
CA LEU A 511 15.43 29.88 4.05
C LEU A 511 15.79 28.47 4.51
N ARG A 512 16.76 28.32 5.42
CA ARG A 512 17.21 27.03 5.92
C ARG A 512 16.14 26.39 6.81
N PRO A 513 15.66 25.19 6.51
CA PRO A 513 14.76 24.47 7.39
C PRO A 513 15.46 24.10 8.68
N LYS A 514 14.83 24.39 9.82
CA LYS A 514 15.36 24.10 11.16
C LYS A 514 14.92 22.74 11.65
N THR A 515 13.82 22.23 11.12
CA THR A 515 13.26 20.93 11.46
C THR A 515 12.80 20.22 10.18
N TRP A 516 12.68 18.91 10.25
CA TRP A 516 12.15 18.13 9.15
C TRP A 516 10.68 18.46 8.80
N LYS A 517 9.93 19.03 9.74
CA LYS A 517 8.53 19.44 9.48
C LYS A 517 8.43 20.66 8.57
N GLU A 518 9.37 21.59 8.71
CA GLU A 518 9.42 22.80 7.89
C GLU A 518 9.69 22.54 6.40
N ILE A 519 10.22 21.37 6.04
CA ILE A 519 10.37 21.03 4.63
C ILE A 519 9.03 20.75 3.94
N LEU A 520 7.96 20.45 4.68
CA LEU A 520 6.63 20.18 4.15
C LEU A 520 5.76 21.45 3.97
N GLU A 521 6.23 22.58 4.46
CA GLU A 521 5.64 23.92 4.33
C GLU A 521 6.19 24.62 3.07
#